data_3e7becd09e58f244fd352954a2f81623
#
_entry.id   3e7becd09e58f244fd352954a2f81623
#
_cell.length_a   1.000
_cell.length_b   1.000
_cell.length_c   1.000
_cell.angle_alpha   90.00
_cell.angle_beta   90.00
_cell.angle_gamma   90.00
#
_symmetry.space_group_name_H-M   'P 1'
#
loop_
_entity.id
_entity.type
_entity.pdbx_description
1 polymer ?
#
loop_
_entity_poly.entity_id
_entity_poly.type
_entity_poly.pdbx_seq_one_letter_code
_entity_poly.pdbx_strand_id
1 'polypeptide(L)'
;MQKMESDESMHIIDIREDYEVQTGMLKGAEHIPMQTIPDHMHTFRQNEPYYIICAHGVRSEKVTGYLRDHDFEAYNVTGGMAAF
;
A
#
# COMPACT_ATOMS: atom_id res chain seq x y z
N MET A 1 16.65 15.69 0.89
CA MET A 1 16.22 15.24 0.71
C MET A 1 15.59 15.15 0.15
N GLN A 2 15.38 15.49 -0.14
CA GLN A 2 14.69 15.50 -0.64
C GLN A 2 14.12 14.75 -1.29
N LYS A 3 14.54 14.36 -1.48
CA LYS A 3 14.07 13.18 -2.02
C LYS A 3 12.65 12.87 -1.66
N MET A 4 12.30 13.06 -0.47
CA MET A 4 10.94 12.85 -0.07
C MET A 4 9.98 13.75 -0.80
N GLU A 5 10.40 14.93 -1.13
CA GLU A 5 9.51 15.82 -1.86
C GLU A 5 9.17 15.27 -3.22
N SER A 6 10.14 14.66 -3.87
CA SER A 6 9.88 14.14 -5.20
C SER A 6 8.94 12.96 -5.16
N ASP A 7 8.72 12.38 -3.99
CA ASP A 7 7.87 11.21 -3.83
C ASP A 7 6.50 11.54 -3.28
N GLU A 8 6.11 12.80 -3.28
CA GLU A 8 4.82 13.19 -2.73
C GLU A 8 3.66 12.59 -3.48
N SER A 9 3.83 12.30 -4.77
CA SER A 9 2.77 11.67 -5.54
C SER A 9 2.74 10.15 -5.34
N MET A 10 3.69 9.61 -4.58
CA MET A 10 3.79 8.18 -4.35
C MET A 10 3.08 7.84 -3.05
N HIS A 11 2.30 6.77 -3.08
CA HIS A 11 1.52 6.37 -1.92
C HIS A 11 1.95 4.98 -1.48
N ILE A 12 2.18 4.83 -0.18
CA ILE A 12 2.48 3.53 0.42
C ILE A 12 1.28 3.15 1.27
N ILE A 13 0.66 2.02 0.94
CA ILE A 13 -0.56 1.57 1.61
C ILE A 13 -0.24 0.29 2.36
N ASP A 14 -0.36 0.34 3.69
CA ASP A 14 -0.16 -0.81 4.56
C ASP A 14 -1.51 -1.46 4.78
N ILE A 15 -1.68 -2.68 4.27
CA ILE A 15 -2.98 -3.35 4.30
C ILE A 15 -3.08 -4.40 5.39
N ARG A 16 -2.13 -4.37 6.35
CA ARG A 16 -2.17 -5.32 7.46
C ARG A 16 -3.34 -5.02 8.39
N GLU A 17 -3.59 -5.94 9.31
CA GLU A 17 -4.66 -5.76 10.29
C GLU A 17 -4.23 -4.76 11.36
N ASP A 18 -5.23 -4.24 12.08
CA ASP A 18 -4.96 -3.25 13.12
C ASP A 18 -3.93 -3.75 14.14
N TYR A 19 -4.05 -5.02 14.55
CA TYR A 19 -3.14 -5.54 15.57
C TYR A 19 -1.72 -5.65 15.03
N GLU A 20 -1.57 -5.81 13.72
CA GLU A 20 -0.24 -5.93 13.14
C GLU A 20 0.48 -4.59 13.08
N VAL A 21 -0.25 -3.52 12.74
CA VAL A 21 0.39 -2.21 12.59
C VAL A 21 0.72 -1.59 13.94
N GLN A 22 0.17 -2.12 15.01
CA GLN A 22 0.50 -1.61 16.34
C GLN A 22 1.98 -1.81 16.69
N THR A 23 2.65 -2.74 16.03
CA THR A 23 4.07 -2.95 16.23
C THR A 23 4.93 -2.01 15.39
N GLY A 24 4.29 -1.19 14.55
CA GLY A 24 5.01 -0.21 13.75
C GLY A 24 4.64 -0.29 12.29
N MET A 25 4.77 0.84 11.61
CA MET A 25 4.51 0.97 10.18
C MET A 25 5.67 1.71 9.54
N LEU A 26 5.80 1.57 8.23
CA LEU A 26 6.73 2.41 7.51
C LEU A 26 6.29 3.86 7.62
N LYS A 27 7.28 4.74 7.81
CA LYS A 27 7.00 6.16 7.88
C LYS A 27 6.39 6.62 6.55
N GLY A 28 5.31 7.36 6.65
CA GLY A 28 4.64 7.86 5.47
C GLY A 28 3.60 6.92 4.88
N ALA A 29 3.48 5.71 5.41
CA ALA A 29 2.47 4.77 4.93
C ALA A 29 1.11 5.13 5.49
N GLU A 30 0.09 4.86 4.69
CA GLU A 30 -1.29 5.00 5.10
C GLU A 30 -1.83 3.61 5.41
N HIS A 31 -2.52 3.46 6.54
CA HIS A 31 -3.05 2.17 6.95
C HIS A 31 -4.48 2.00 6.44
N ILE A 32 -4.66 1.05 5.51
CA ILE A 32 -5.98 0.70 5.00
C ILE A 32 -6.06 -0.82 5.02
N PRO A 33 -6.69 -1.41 6.05
CA PRO A 33 -6.76 -2.87 6.14
C PRO A 33 -7.33 -3.48 4.86
N MET A 34 -6.83 -4.66 4.51
CA MET A 34 -7.11 -5.28 3.22
C MET A 34 -8.60 -5.32 2.89
N GLN A 35 -9.43 -5.74 3.87
CA GLN A 35 -10.84 -5.92 3.59
C GLN A 35 -11.59 -4.61 3.38
N THR A 36 -10.98 -3.46 3.73
CA THR A 36 -11.61 -2.17 3.54
C THR A 36 -11.15 -1.47 2.28
N ILE A 37 -10.27 -2.09 1.50
CA ILE A 37 -9.75 -1.47 0.27
C ILE A 37 -10.89 -1.06 -0.67
N PRO A 38 -11.90 -1.91 -0.93
CA PRO A 38 -12.96 -1.49 -1.86
C PRO A 38 -13.66 -0.21 -1.41
N ASP A 39 -13.81 -0.02 -0.10
CA ASP A 39 -14.50 1.16 0.42
C ASP A 39 -13.66 2.43 0.26
N HIS A 40 -12.35 2.28 0.07
CA HIS A 40 -11.44 3.42 -0.05
C HIS A 40 -11.05 3.73 -1.48
N MET A 41 -11.47 2.91 -2.45
CA MET A 41 -10.99 3.08 -3.81
C MET A 41 -11.40 4.41 -4.42
N HIS A 42 -12.48 4.99 -3.96
CA HIS A 42 -12.92 6.28 -4.48
C HIS A 42 -11.94 7.40 -4.14
N THR A 43 -11.04 7.18 -3.19
CA THR A 43 -10.04 8.19 -2.82
C THR A 43 -8.73 7.99 -3.59
N PHE A 44 -8.59 6.89 -4.31
CA PHE A 44 -7.37 6.61 -5.06
C PHE A 44 -7.39 7.34 -6.40
N ARG A 45 -6.21 7.69 -6.87
CA ARG A 45 -6.06 8.41 -8.14
C ARG A 45 -5.44 7.50 -9.17
N GLN A 46 -5.99 7.50 -10.38
CA GLN A 46 -5.53 6.58 -11.42
C GLN A 46 -4.18 6.95 -11.99
N ASN A 47 -3.76 8.20 -11.82
CA ASN A 47 -2.50 8.63 -12.42
C ASN A 47 -1.37 8.74 -11.39
N GLU A 48 -1.51 8.11 -10.22
CA GLU A 48 -0.48 8.12 -9.19
C GLU A 48 -0.17 6.69 -8.77
N PRO A 49 1.10 6.38 -8.52
CA PRO A 49 1.47 5.02 -8.15
C PRO A 49 1.16 4.71 -6.68
N TYR A 50 0.71 3.49 -6.45
CA TYR A 50 0.40 3.00 -5.10
C TYR A 50 1.24 1.78 -4.83
N TYR A 51 1.98 1.80 -3.72
CA TYR A 51 2.84 0.70 -3.31
C TYR A 51 2.17 0.00 -2.14
N ILE A 52 1.83 -1.26 -2.35
CA ILE A 52 1.00 -2.02 -1.41
C ILE A 52 1.90 -2.93 -0.60
N ILE A 53 1.82 -2.83 0.73
CA ILE A 53 2.68 -3.61 1.60
C ILE A 53 1.84 -4.36 2.64
N CYS A 54 2.27 -5.59 2.94
CA CYS A 54 1.71 -6.38 4.03
C CYS A 54 2.87 -7.01 4.78
N ALA A 55 2.60 -8.03 5.60
CA ALA A 55 3.68 -8.61 6.41
C ALA A 55 4.73 -9.31 5.55
N HIS A 56 4.30 -10.12 4.58
CA HIS A 56 5.22 -10.96 3.80
C HIS A 56 5.06 -10.85 2.29
N GLY A 57 4.18 -9.98 1.81
CA GLY A 57 4.01 -9.78 0.38
C GLY A 57 2.91 -10.60 -0.27
N VAL A 58 2.28 -11.52 0.47
CA VAL A 58 1.26 -12.39 -0.12
C VAL A 58 -0.09 -11.68 -0.26
N ARG A 59 -0.56 -11.08 0.84
CA ARG A 59 -1.84 -10.35 0.78
C ARG A 59 -1.73 -9.15 -0.14
N SER A 60 -0.59 -8.45 -0.10
CA SER A 60 -0.41 -7.27 -0.93
C SER A 60 -0.36 -7.61 -2.40
N GLU A 61 0.12 -8.80 -2.75
CA GLU A 61 0.11 -9.21 -4.15
C GLU A 61 -1.32 -9.30 -4.67
N LYS A 62 -2.23 -9.84 -3.86
CA LYS A 62 -3.63 -9.95 -4.26
C LYS A 62 -4.29 -8.59 -4.38
N VAL A 63 -4.00 -7.69 -3.45
CA VAL A 63 -4.56 -6.35 -3.50
C VAL A 63 -4.02 -5.59 -4.70
N THR A 64 -2.74 -5.76 -4.99
CA THR A 64 -2.12 -5.12 -6.14
C THR A 64 -2.84 -5.54 -7.43
N GLY A 65 -3.10 -6.84 -7.58
CA GLY A 65 -3.84 -7.33 -8.75
C GLY A 65 -5.23 -6.76 -8.83
N TYR A 66 -5.92 -6.70 -7.68
CA TYR A 66 -7.27 -6.15 -7.62
C TYR A 66 -7.29 -4.68 -8.06
N LEU A 67 -6.31 -3.90 -7.58
CA LEU A 67 -6.26 -2.48 -7.94
C LEU A 67 -5.92 -2.30 -9.41
N ARG A 68 -5.01 -3.12 -9.94
CA ARG A 68 -4.68 -3.05 -11.36
C ARG A 68 -5.88 -3.39 -12.23
N ASP A 69 -6.70 -4.34 -11.79
CA ASP A 69 -7.91 -4.70 -12.52
C ASP A 69 -8.90 -3.55 -12.55
N HIS A 70 -8.77 -2.60 -11.64
CA HIS A 70 -9.63 -1.42 -11.57
C HIS A 70 -8.92 -0.18 -12.10
N ASP A 71 -7.87 -0.39 -12.91
CA ASP A 71 -7.18 0.68 -13.65
C ASP A 71 -6.33 1.59 -12.76
N PHE A 72 -5.91 1.10 -11.61
CA PHE A 72 -4.98 1.83 -10.77
C PHE A 72 -3.56 1.35 -11.00
N GLU A 73 -2.60 2.26 -10.88
CA GLU A 73 -1.19 1.92 -10.95
C GLU A 73 -0.75 1.44 -9.58
N ALA A 74 -0.55 0.14 -9.43
CA ALA A 74 -0.24 -0.46 -8.13
C ALA A 74 0.92 -1.42 -8.24
N TYR A 75 1.72 -1.49 -7.20
CA TYR A 75 2.90 -2.34 -7.14
C TYR A 75 2.95 -3.05 -5.80
N ASN A 76 3.33 -4.31 -5.83
CA ASN A 76 3.49 -5.09 -4.61
C ASN A 76 4.90 -4.87 -4.06
N VAL A 77 4.98 -4.57 -2.75
CA VAL A 77 6.29 -4.53 -2.08
C VAL A 77 6.64 -5.96 -1.72
N THR A 78 7.45 -6.58 -2.56
CA THR A 78 7.81 -7.98 -2.43
C THR A 78 8.51 -8.22 -1.09
N GLY A 79 8.07 -9.26 -0.38
CA GLY A 79 8.61 -9.56 0.94
C GLY A 79 7.94 -8.78 2.06
N GLY A 80 7.22 -7.71 1.73
CA GLY A 80 6.47 -6.96 2.71
C GLY A 80 7.33 -6.38 3.82
N MET A 81 6.71 -6.20 4.98
CA MET A 81 7.43 -5.66 6.14
C MET A 81 8.59 -6.54 6.56
N ALA A 82 8.54 -7.83 6.27
CA ALA A 82 9.63 -8.73 6.64
C ALA A 82 10.93 -8.42 5.90
N ALA A 83 10.87 -7.65 4.81
CA ALA A 83 12.04 -7.28 4.04
C ALA A 83 12.78 -6.07 4.62
N PHE A 84 12.24 -5.45 5.64
CA PHE A 84 12.83 -4.23 6.22
C PHE A 84 13.46 -4.46 7.58
#